data_a541d800e9e3556334bc57bc5d50424b
#
_entry.id   a541d800e9e3556334bc57bc5d50424b
#
_cell.length_a   1.000
_cell.length_b   1.000
_cell.length_c   1.000
_cell.angle_alpha   90.00
_cell.angle_beta   90.00
_cell.angle_gamma   90.00
#
_symmetry.space_group_name_H-M   'P 1'
#
loop_
_entity.id
_entity.type
_entity.pdbx_description
1 polymer ?
#
loop_
_entity_poly.entity_id
_entity_poly.type
_entity_poly.pdbx_seq_one_letter_code
_entity_poly.pdbx_strand_id
1 'polypeptide(L)'
;SNTLGWRWAAGLHTRGKPYPARADNIATFTNGRFTPRPSDLAEVTEGLEATEPDGLPSVLPLRPVVVPVSGVPTALLLSDEDCRAEDFDLAALDLRAVATLSASHLRSPLPVADAVAQFEAGALADAVARLGQTAEGLSADHPEVLAKWAAKAGAVQIVTPYVTRGPLFDWLQEARPLLSARGITLAEWRRDWDSAIWPYATAGFFKVK
;
A
#
# COMPACT_ATOMS: atom_id res chain seq x y z
N SER A 1 -5.99 -19.32 -2.73
CA SER A 1 -6.00 -17.89 -2.44
C SER A 1 -5.17 -17.52 -1.22
N ASN A 2 -5.30 -18.24 -0.09
CA ASN A 2 -4.49 -17.96 1.10
C ASN A 2 -3.00 -18.25 0.93
N THR A 3 -2.63 -19.08 -0.03
CA THR A 3 -1.26 -19.54 -0.27
C THR A 3 -0.36 -18.49 -0.94
N LEU A 4 -0.91 -17.38 -1.41
CA LEU A 4 -0.17 -16.31 -2.08
C LEU A 4 0.02 -15.05 -1.20
N GLY A 5 -0.46 -15.10 0.04
CA GLY A 5 -0.32 -13.99 0.97
C GLY A 5 1.07 -13.93 1.63
N TRP A 6 1.53 -12.73 1.97
CA TRP A 6 2.78 -12.51 2.72
C TRP A 6 2.86 -13.29 4.03
N ARG A 7 1.73 -13.56 4.68
CA ARG A 7 1.69 -14.38 5.89
C ARG A 7 2.15 -15.82 5.63
N TRP A 8 1.91 -16.36 4.44
CA TRP A 8 2.45 -17.65 4.03
C TRP A 8 3.95 -17.54 3.76
N ALA A 9 4.38 -16.52 3.02
CA ALA A 9 5.80 -16.29 2.74
C ALA A 9 6.60 -16.06 4.03
N ALA A 10 6.03 -15.37 5.01
CA ALA A 10 6.63 -15.14 6.32
C ALA A 10 6.48 -16.32 7.30
N GLY A 11 5.85 -17.42 6.91
CA GLY A 11 5.62 -18.57 7.77
C GLY A 11 4.58 -18.39 8.88
N LEU A 12 3.89 -17.25 8.93
CA LEU A 12 2.95 -16.94 10.02
C LEU A 12 1.70 -17.85 10.01
N HIS A 13 1.24 -18.27 8.83
CA HIS A 13 0.13 -19.21 8.71
C HIS A 13 0.52 -20.67 8.95
N THR A 14 1.80 -20.96 8.84
CA THR A 14 2.35 -22.31 8.98
C THR A 14 3.07 -22.53 10.31
N ARG A 15 2.98 -21.57 11.21
CA ARG A 15 3.59 -21.66 12.54
C ARG A 15 3.14 -22.95 13.24
N GLY A 16 4.11 -23.78 13.63
CA GLY A 16 3.87 -25.10 14.18
C GLY A 16 3.29 -26.13 13.20
N LYS A 17 3.18 -25.79 11.91
CA LYS A 17 2.68 -26.67 10.86
C LYS A 17 3.63 -26.63 9.66
N PRO A 18 4.52 -27.58 9.52
CA PRO A 18 5.44 -27.60 8.36
C PRO A 18 4.66 -27.91 7.08
N TYR A 19 4.86 -27.10 6.06
CA TYR A 19 4.40 -27.33 4.70
C TYR A 19 5.58 -27.27 3.76
N PRO A 20 6.55 -28.20 3.87
CA PRO A 20 7.74 -28.18 3.04
C PRO A 20 7.36 -28.44 1.58
N ALA A 21 8.08 -27.79 0.67
CA ALA A 21 8.00 -28.11 -0.73
C ALA A 21 8.50 -29.55 -0.94
N ARG A 22 7.78 -30.35 -1.75
CA ARG A 22 8.11 -31.74 -2.04
C ARG A 22 8.37 -31.90 -3.53
N ALA A 23 9.42 -32.63 -3.87
CA ALA A 23 9.83 -32.84 -5.25
C ALA A 23 8.75 -33.48 -6.13
N ASP A 24 8.05 -34.49 -5.59
CA ASP A 24 6.92 -35.15 -6.25
C ASP A 24 5.77 -34.21 -6.52
N ASN A 25 5.47 -33.34 -5.55
CA ASN A 25 4.40 -32.35 -5.65
C ASN A 25 4.73 -31.29 -6.70
N ILE A 26 5.97 -30.77 -6.68
CA ILE A 26 6.45 -29.80 -7.68
C ILE A 26 6.37 -30.42 -9.09
N ALA A 27 6.89 -31.63 -9.27
CA ALA A 27 6.85 -32.32 -10.57
C ALA A 27 5.40 -32.50 -11.06
N THR A 28 4.51 -32.95 -10.19
CA THR A 28 3.11 -33.19 -10.52
C THR A 28 2.40 -31.91 -10.96
N PHE A 29 2.49 -30.84 -10.16
CA PHE A 29 1.75 -29.59 -10.43
C PHE A 29 2.42 -28.67 -11.45
N THR A 30 3.62 -29.01 -11.90
CA THR A 30 4.28 -28.35 -13.03
C THR A 30 4.28 -29.19 -14.29
N ASN A 31 3.54 -30.32 -14.32
CA ASN A 31 3.53 -31.28 -15.42
C ASN A 31 4.94 -31.76 -15.83
N GLY A 32 5.80 -32.00 -14.84
CA GLY A 32 7.18 -32.42 -15.05
C GLY A 32 8.13 -31.32 -15.54
N ARG A 33 7.68 -30.05 -15.63
CA ARG A 33 8.55 -28.96 -16.06
C ARG A 33 9.71 -28.72 -15.08
N PHE A 34 9.46 -28.93 -13.78
CA PHE A 34 10.47 -28.85 -12.75
C PHE A 34 10.50 -30.15 -11.95
N THR A 35 11.68 -30.73 -11.85
CA THR A 35 11.97 -31.97 -11.11
C THR A 35 13.15 -31.71 -10.17
N PRO A 36 12.93 -31.00 -9.05
CA PRO A 36 14.01 -30.66 -8.13
C PRO A 36 14.57 -31.95 -7.48
N ARG A 37 15.85 -31.92 -7.21
CA ARG A 37 16.51 -32.97 -6.42
C ARG A 37 16.21 -32.72 -4.93
N PRO A 38 16.32 -33.73 -4.07
CA PRO A 38 16.16 -33.53 -2.61
C PRO A 38 17.08 -32.42 -2.06
N SER A 39 18.31 -32.30 -2.58
CA SER A 39 19.27 -31.25 -2.20
C SER A 39 18.86 -29.82 -2.61
N ASP A 40 17.90 -29.68 -3.50
CA ASP A 40 17.39 -28.38 -3.95
C ASP A 40 16.24 -27.88 -3.04
N LEU A 41 15.83 -28.69 -2.08
CA LEU A 41 14.72 -28.43 -1.17
C LEU A 41 15.23 -28.22 0.27
N ALA A 42 14.38 -27.63 1.11
CA ALA A 42 14.72 -27.41 2.51
C ALA A 42 14.91 -28.75 3.25
N GLU A 43 16.03 -28.90 3.93
CA GLU A 43 16.33 -30.06 4.78
C GLU A 43 15.61 -29.94 6.13
N VAL A 44 15.49 -28.73 6.67
CA VAL A 44 14.75 -28.45 7.90
C VAL A 44 13.30 -28.23 7.54
N THR A 45 12.45 -29.17 7.95
CA THR A 45 11.01 -29.20 7.64
C THR A 45 10.13 -28.90 8.85
N GLU A 46 10.73 -28.60 9.97
CA GLU A 46 10.01 -28.20 11.16
C GLU A 46 9.39 -26.82 10.95
N GLY A 47 8.13 -26.66 11.37
CA GLY A 47 7.45 -25.39 11.30
C GLY A 47 8.13 -24.37 12.20
N LEU A 48 8.05 -23.09 11.83
CA LEU A 48 8.52 -22.00 12.68
C LEU A 48 7.82 -22.07 14.03
N GLU A 49 8.56 -22.36 15.06
CA GLU A 49 8.08 -22.28 16.42
C GLU A 49 7.96 -20.81 16.87
N ALA A 50 7.24 -20.61 17.96
CA ALA A 50 7.17 -19.28 18.57
C ALA A 50 8.52 -18.92 19.18
N THR A 51 9.43 -18.43 18.33
CA THR A 51 10.76 -17.97 18.77
C THR A 51 10.74 -16.55 19.34
N GLU A 52 9.63 -15.85 19.21
CA GLU A 52 9.44 -14.52 19.78
C GLU A 52 8.87 -14.65 21.20
N PRO A 53 9.67 -14.39 22.25
CA PRO A 53 9.23 -14.57 23.64
C PRO A 53 8.03 -13.70 23.99
N ASP A 54 7.88 -12.56 23.34
CA ASP A 54 6.80 -11.60 23.60
C ASP A 54 5.56 -11.80 22.72
N GLY A 55 5.58 -12.80 21.82
CA GLY A 55 4.48 -13.07 20.89
C GLY A 55 4.33 -12.02 19.79
N LEU A 56 3.17 -12.02 19.14
CA LEU A 56 2.82 -11.00 18.16
C LEU A 56 2.40 -9.70 18.85
N PRO A 57 2.78 -8.53 18.32
CA PRO A 57 2.29 -7.28 18.88
C PRO A 57 0.76 -7.23 18.84
N SER A 58 0.17 -6.58 19.83
CA SER A 58 -1.27 -6.37 19.90
C SER A 58 -1.79 -5.67 18.65
N VAL A 59 -2.98 -6.05 18.20
CA VAL A 59 -3.67 -5.37 17.12
C VAL A 59 -3.94 -3.93 17.54
N LEU A 60 -3.40 -2.98 16.79
CA LEU A 60 -3.62 -1.57 17.03
C LEU A 60 -4.92 -1.11 16.34
N PRO A 61 -5.62 -0.12 16.91
CA PRO A 61 -6.73 0.52 16.22
C PRO A 61 -6.24 1.19 14.92
N LEU A 62 -7.18 1.51 14.02
CA LEU A 62 -6.86 2.36 12.88
C LEU A 62 -6.24 3.66 13.37
N ARG A 63 -5.16 4.07 12.72
CA ARG A 63 -4.54 5.37 13.03
C ARG A 63 -5.52 6.51 12.75
N PRO A 64 -5.49 7.59 13.54
CA PRO A 64 -6.23 8.80 13.19
C PRO A 64 -5.70 9.38 11.87
N VAL A 65 -6.58 10.01 11.12
CA VAL A 65 -6.25 10.76 9.90
C VAL A 65 -6.60 12.22 10.09
N VAL A 66 -5.90 13.09 9.40
CA VAL A 66 -6.32 14.48 9.25
C VAL A 66 -7.38 14.51 8.16
N VAL A 67 -8.58 14.91 8.51
CA VAL A 67 -9.71 14.94 7.56
C VAL A 67 -9.55 16.15 6.63
N PRO A 68 -9.83 16.01 5.32
CA PRO A 68 -9.82 17.14 4.40
C PRO A 68 -10.77 18.27 4.81
N VAL A 69 -10.32 19.48 4.62
CA VAL A 69 -11.12 20.69 4.85
C VAL A 69 -11.76 21.13 3.54
N SER A 70 -13.09 21.31 3.54
CA SER A 70 -13.83 21.75 2.35
C SER A 70 -13.54 23.22 2.04
N GLY A 71 -13.57 23.56 0.73
CA GLY A 71 -13.50 24.93 0.25
C GLY A 71 -12.15 25.62 0.37
N VAL A 72 -11.09 24.90 0.79
CA VAL A 72 -9.73 25.45 0.80
C VAL A 72 -8.93 24.99 -0.42
N PRO A 73 -7.93 25.78 -0.89
CA PRO A 73 -7.09 25.40 -2.01
C PRO A 73 -6.41 24.04 -1.79
N THR A 74 -6.76 23.08 -2.62
CA THR A 74 -6.43 21.66 -2.42
C THR A 74 -5.70 21.08 -3.62
N ALA A 75 -4.68 20.27 -3.38
CA ALA A 75 -4.04 19.41 -4.35
C ALA A 75 -4.40 17.94 -4.08
N LEU A 76 -4.91 17.21 -5.09
CA LEU A 76 -5.27 15.80 -5.00
C LEU A 76 -4.10 14.92 -5.41
N LEU A 77 -3.66 14.03 -4.53
CA LEU A 77 -2.59 13.07 -4.77
C LEU A 77 -3.17 11.67 -4.90
N LEU A 78 -2.88 10.99 -6.02
CA LEU A 78 -3.27 9.62 -6.28
C LEU A 78 -2.04 8.72 -6.23
N SER A 79 -2.17 7.56 -5.64
CA SER A 79 -1.17 6.49 -5.67
C SER A 79 -1.84 5.16 -6.02
N ASP A 80 -1.04 4.15 -6.34
CA ASP A 80 -1.56 2.80 -6.63
C ASP A 80 -2.11 2.06 -5.38
N GLU A 81 -1.96 2.63 -4.19
CA GLU A 81 -2.60 2.14 -2.96
C GLU A 81 -4.14 2.29 -3.02
N ASP A 82 -4.64 3.31 -3.72
CA ASP A 82 -6.06 3.52 -3.95
C ASP A 82 -6.30 4.33 -5.23
N CYS A 83 -6.75 3.66 -6.27
CA CYS A 83 -7.04 4.25 -7.57
C CYS A 83 -8.51 4.67 -7.74
N ARG A 84 -9.29 4.80 -6.64
CA ARG A 84 -10.72 5.06 -6.71
C ARG A 84 -11.14 6.30 -5.91
N ALA A 85 -10.52 7.43 -6.24
CA ALA A 85 -10.79 8.70 -5.57
C ALA A 85 -12.18 9.27 -5.88
N GLU A 86 -12.84 8.82 -6.95
CA GLU A 86 -14.21 9.19 -7.31
C GLU A 86 -15.28 8.77 -6.29
N ASP A 87 -14.95 7.88 -5.35
CA ASP A 87 -15.84 7.49 -4.27
C ASP A 87 -15.94 8.58 -3.18
N PHE A 88 -15.07 9.60 -3.21
CA PHE A 88 -15.05 10.68 -2.23
C PHE A 88 -15.69 11.95 -2.77
N ASP A 89 -16.09 12.85 -1.87
CA ASP A 89 -16.70 14.13 -2.23
C ASP A 89 -15.65 15.13 -2.73
N LEU A 90 -15.25 14.95 -3.98
CA LEU A 90 -14.32 15.86 -4.66
C LEU A 90 -14.92 17.24 -4.90
N ALA A 91 -16.25 17.34 -5.00
CA ALA A 91 -16.92 18.61 -5.24
C ALA A 91 -16.84 19.57 -4.04
N ALA A 92 -16.63 19.04 -2.85
CA ALA A 92 -16.41 19.84 -1.65
C ALA A 92 -15.03 20.54 -1.62
N LEU A 93 -14.11 20.18 -2.51
CA LEU A 93 -12.75 20.71 -2.52
C LEU A 93 -12.61 21.87 -3.53
N ASP A 94 -11.82 22.88 -3.16
CA ASP A 94 -11.28 23.85 -4.13
C ASP A 94 -10.03 23.24 -4.79
N LEU A 95 -10.27 22.35 -5.77
CA LEU A 95 -9.22 21.55 -6.39
C LEU A 95 -8.36 22.40 -7.33
N ARG A 96 -7.08 22.55 -7.02
CA ARG A 96 -6.10 23.37 -7.75
C ARG A 96 -5.18 22.54 -8.65
N ALA A 97 -4.87 21.32 -8.26
CA ALA A 97 -4.00 20.41 -9.01
C ALA A 97 -4.31 18.97 -8.68
N VAL A 98 -4.00 18.09 -9.61
CA VAL A 98 -3.99 16.63 -9.42
C VAL A 98 -2.61 16.11 -9.78
N ALA A 99 -2.10 15.17 -9.00
CA ALA A 99 -0.90 14.42 -9.34
C ALA A 99 -1.08 12.93 -9.10
N THR A 100 -0.34 12.14 -9.86
CA THR A 100 -0.10 10.73 -9.58
C THR A 100 1.28 10.56 -8.97
N LEU A 101 1.42 9.67 -8.01
CA LEU A 101 2.68 9.38 -7.34
C LEU A 101 3.09 7.93 -7.63
N SER A 102 4.16 7.76 -8.39
CA SER A 102 4.80 6.46 -8.56
C SER A 102 5.64 6.13 -7.33
N ALA A 103 5.35 5.00 -6.68
CA ALA A 103 5.91 4.60 -5.39
C ALA A 103 6.30 3.12 -5.30
N SER A 104 6.11 2.33 -6.36
CA SER A 104 6.39 0.88 -6.35
C SER A 104 7.85 0.57 -6.03
N HIS A 105 8.80 1.44 -6.42
CA HIS A 105 10.23 1.28 -6.11
C HIS A 105 10.55 1.34 -4.61
N LEU A 106 9.69 1.93 -3.78
CA LEU A 106 9.87 1.95 -2.33
C LEU A 106 9.68 0.57 -1.68
N ARG A 107 9.02 -0.37 -2.38
CA ARG A 107 8.62 -1.67 -1.82
C ARG A 107 9.72 -2.72 -1.81
N SER A 108 10.85 -2.46 -2.48
CA SER A 108 11.95 -3.40 -2.57
C SER A 108 13.29 -2.68 -2.64
N PRO A 109 14.34 -3.22 -1.99
CA PRO A 109 15.71 -2.72 -2.18
C PRO A 109 16.28 -3.08 -3.56
N LEU A 110 15.61 -3.98 -4.30
CA LEU A 110 15.97 -4.37 -5.66
C LEU A 110 15.18 -3.54 -6.67
N PRO A 111 15.73 -3.35 -7.88
CA PRO A 111 15.01 -2.66 -8.95
C PRO A 111 13.65 -3.30 -9.22
N VAL A 112 12.66 -2.47 -9.44
CA VAL A 112 11.30 -2.91 -9.80
C VAL A 112 11.31 -3.33 -11.28
N ALA A 113 10.69 -4.47 -11.59
CA ALA A 113 10.58 -4.92 -12.96
C ALA A 113 9.70 -3.98 -13.79
N ASP A 114 10.06 -3.79 -15.07
CA ASP A 114 9.35 -2.90 -15.99
C ASP A 114 7.84 -3.18 -16.06
N ALA A 115 7.43 -4.44 -16.00
CA ALA A 115 6.03 -4.83 -16.00
C ALA A 115 5.26 -4.30 -14.78
N VAL A 116 5.90 -4.20 -13.61
CA VAL A 116 5.31 -3.63 -12.39
C VAL A 116 5.17 -2.11 -12.54
N ALA A 117 6.21 -1.44 -13.02
CA ALA A 117 6.17 0.00 -13.27
C ALA A 117 5.11 0.38 -14.32
N GLN A 118 4.98 -0.42 -15.39
CA GLN A 118 3.94 -0.24 -16.41
C GLN A 118 2.54 -0.45 -15.86
N PHE A 119 2.35 -1.46 -15.00
CA PHE A 119 1.07 -1.70 -14.33
C PHE A 119 0.68 -0.52 -13.44
N GLU A 120 1.60 -0.04 -12.59
CA GLU A 120 1.38 1.14 -11.73
C GLU A 120 1.00 2.36 -12.58
N ALA A 121 1.77 2.67 -13.62
CA ALA A 121 1.49 3.79 -14.52
C ALA A 121 0.12 3.66 -15.21
N GLY A 122 -0.24 2.46 -15.67
CA GLY A 122 -1.54 2.17 -16.29
C GLY A 122 -2.71 2.35 -15.31
N ALA A 123 -2.59 1.86 -14.08
CA ALA A 123 -3.61 1.99 -13.04
C ALA A 123 -3.83 3.47 -12.66
N LEU A 124 -2.75 4.23 -12.52
CA LEU A 124 -2.83 5.66 -12.22
C LEU A 124 -3.41 6.47 -13.39
N ALA A 125 -3.03 6.15 -14.63
CA ALA A 125 -3.60 6.79 -15.81
C ALA A 125 -5.11 6.54 -15.94
N ASP A 126 -5.56 5.32 -15.68
CA ASP A 126 -6.98 4.97 -15.67
C ASP A 126 -7.73 5.74 -14.55
N ALA A 127 -7.17 5.82 -13.35
CA ALA A 127 -7.77 6.59 -12.25
C ALA A 127 -7.95 8.06 -12.62
N VAL A 128 -6.93 8.69 -13.21
CA VAL A 128 -7.00 10.09 -13.68
C VAL A 128 -8.05 10.27 -14.77
N ALA A 129 -8.11 9.34 -15.73
CA ALA A 129 -9.08 9.38 -16.81
C ALA A 129 -10.53 9.31 -16.30
N ARG A 130 -10.81 8.44 -15.32
CA ARG A 130 -12.15 8.35 -14.70
C ARG A 130 -12.54 9.64 -13.96
N LEU A 131 -11.58 10.36 -13.39
CA LEU A 131 -11.85 11.67 -12.76
C LEU A 131 -12.10 12.78 -13.77
N GLY A 132 -11.85 12.56 -15.07
CA GLY A 132 -11.95 13.62 -16.08
C GLY A 132 -10.95 14.77 -15.86
N GLN A 133 -9.82 14.49 -15.20
CA GLN A 133 -8.80 15.47 -14.85
C GLN A 133 -7.51 15.28 -15.67
N THR A 134 -6.63 16.26 -15.58
CA THR A 134 -5.24 16.11 -15.98
C THR A 134 -4.38 16.04 -14.73
N ALA A 135 -3.33 15.22 -14.73
CA ALA A 135 -2.47 15.03 -13.57
C ALA A 135 -1.00 15.21 -13.92
N GLU A 136 -0.23 15.81 -13.01
CA GLU A 136 1.23 15.81 -13.05
C GLU A 136 1.75 14.46 -12.51
N GLY A 137 2.69 13.81 -13.23
CA GLY A 137 3.36 12.60 -12.76
C GLY A 137 4.48 12.94 -11.78
N LEU A 138 4.43 12.42 -10.57
CA LEU A 138 5.45 12.55 -9.55
C LEU A 138 6.06 11.18 -9.25
N SER A 139 7.32 11.16 -8.78
CA SER A 139 7.99 9.97 -8.25
C SER A 139 8.31 10.16 -6.78
N ALA A 140 8.18 9.10 -6.00
CA ALA A 140 8.46 9.09 -4.57
C ALA A 140 9.97 8.99 -4.26
N ASP A 141 10.82 9.66 -5.05
CA ASP A 141 12.28 9.67 -4.83
C ASP A 141 12.66 10.52 -3.61
N HIS A 142 12.11 11.74 -3.55
CA HIS A 142 12.38 12.67 -2.45
C HIS A 142 11.10 13.32 -1.93
N PRO A 143 10.82 13.25 -0.63
CA PRO A 143 9.58 13.78 -0.03
C PRO A 143 9.30 15.26 -0.32
N GLU A 144 10.35 16.04 -0.59
CA GLU A 144 10.21 17.47 -0.94
C GLU A 144 9.42 17.73 -2.24
N VAL A 145 9.30 16.72 -3.12
CA VAL A 145 8.55 16.84 -4.38
C VAL A 145 7.11 17.25 -4.12
N LEU A 146 6.46 16.71 -3.07
CA LEU A 146 5.09 17.05 -2.71
C LEU A 146 4.97 18.52 -2.27
N ALA A 147 5.91 18.99 -1.47
CA ALA A 147 5.89 20.35 -0.96
C ALA A 147 6.11 21.40 -2.09
N LYS A 148 6.98 21.08 -3.05
CA LYS A 148 7.20 21.92 -4.24
C LYS A 148 5.99 21.95 -5.14
N TRP A 149 5.40 20.78 -5.41
CA TRP A 149 4.22 20.64 -6.26
C TRP A 149 3.01 21.37 -5.69
N ALA A 150 2.67 21.13 -4.42
CA ALA A 150 1.53 21.77 -3.79
C ALA A 150 1.70 23.29 -3.66
N ALA A 151 2.90 23.77 -3.34
CA ALA A 151 3.19 25.21 -3.31
C ALA A 151 3.04 25.86 -4.69
N LYS A 152 3.52 25.21 -5.76
CA LYS A 152 3.34 25.66 -7.15
C LYS A 152 1.87 25.79 -7.53
N ALA A 153 1.02 24.89 -7.02
CA ALA A 153 -0.43 24.91 -7.21
C ALA A 153 -1.16 25.95 -6.31
N GLY A 154 -0.48 26.57 -5.37
CA GLY A 154 -1.08 27.44 -4.37
C GLY A 154 -1.99 26.69 -3.39
N ALA A 155 -1.78 25.38 -3.22
CA ALA A 155 -2.57 24.56 -2.32
C ALA A 155 -2.10 24.70 -0.87
N VAL A 156 -3.05 24.72 0.06
CA VAL A 156 -2.79 24.72 1.51
C VAL A 156 -3.02 23.35 2.14
N GLN A 157 -3.59 22.42 1.36
CA GLN A 157 -3.65 21.01 1.73
C GLN A 157 -3.39 20.10 0.52
N ILE A 158 -2.77 18.95 0.80
CA ILE A 158 -2.78 17.80 -0.10
C ILE A 158 -3.79 16.82 0.47
N VAL A 159 -4.68 16.31 -0.39
CA VAL A 159 -5.62 15.25 -0.02
C VAL A 159 -5.28 13.99 -0.80
N THR A 160 -5.28 12.85 -0.12
CA THR A 160 -5.07 11.54 -0.73
C THR A 160 -6.04 10.52 -0.12
N PRO A 161 -6.46 9.47 -0.84
CA PRO A 161 -7.07 8.33 -0.19
C PRO A 161 -6.18 7.75 0.90
N TYR A 162 -6.78 7.07 1.88
CA TYR A 162 -6.06 6.53 3.03
C TYR A 162 -4.93 5.59 2.61
N VAL A 163 -3.72 5.92 3.02
CA VAL A 163 -2.54 5.10 2.76
C VAL A 163 -2.31 4.15 3.94
N THR A 164 -2.28 2.85 3.66
CA THR A 164 -2.05 1.81 4.65
C THR A 164 -0.60 1.84 5.16
N ARG A 165 -0.33 1.18 6.30
CA ARG A 165 1.06 1.05 6.79
C ARG A 165 1.89 0.30 5.75
N GLY A 166 3.05 0.86 5.44
CA GLY A 166 3.96 0.34 4.44
C GLY A 166 4.93 1.41 3.93
N PRO A 167 5.75 1.09 2.93
CA PRO A 167 6.81 1.98 2.46
C PRO A 167 6.31 3.36 2.01
N LEU A 168 5.17 3.43 1.32
CA LEU A 168 4.59 4.72 0.93
C LEU A 168 4.14 5.53 2.16
N PHE A 169 3.54 4.88 3.15
CA PHE A 169 3.16 5.57 4.39
C PHE A 169 4.40 6.16 5.09
N ASP A 170 5.48 5.39 5.21
CA ASP A 170 6.71 5.83 5.87
C ASP A 170 7.32 7.02 5.12
N TRP A 171 7.35 6.97 3.80
CA TRP A 171 7.79 8.08 2.95
C TRP A 171 6.89 9.33 3.12
N LEU A 172 5.58 9.17 3.24
CA LEU A 172 4.67 10.29 3.53
C LEU A 172 4.89 10.88 4.93
N GLN A 173 5.31 10.07 5.92
CA GLN A 173 5.68 10.61 7.24
C GLN A 173 6.92 11.53 7.15
N GLU A 174 7.88 11.24 6.28
CA GLU A 174 9.01 12.11 5.99
C GLU A 174 8.59 13.39 5.25
N ALA A 175 7.57 13.33 4.40
CA ALA A 175 7.03 14.50 3.70
C ALA A 175 6.27 15.46 4.63
N ARG A 176 5.60 14.97 5.69
CA ARG A 176 4.76 15.80 6.58
C ARG A 176 5.48 17.03 7.17
N PRO A 177 6.67 16.94 7.76
CA PRO A 177 7.35 18.13 8.29
C PRO A 177 7.74 19.12 7.18
N LEU A 178 8.08 18.65 5.97
CA LEU A 178 8.42 19.50 4.84
C LEU A 178 7.21 20.27 4.30
N LEU A 179 6.04 19.64 4.32
CA LEU A 179 4.75 20.26 3.98
C LEU A 179 4.36 21.27 5.05
N SER A 180 4.41 20.88 6.32
CA SER A 180 4.05 21.72 7.45
C SER A 180 4.90 23.00 7.51
N ALA A 181 6.19 22.92 7.21
CA ALA A 181 7.08 24.08 7.12
C ALA A 181 6.65 25.11 6.05
N ARG A 182 5.80 24.69 5.10
CA ARG A 182 5.20 25.56 4.07
C ARG A 182 3.72 25.87 4.31
N GLY A 183 3.20 25.53 5.48
CA GLY A 183 1.78 25.72 5.83
C GLY A 183 0.84 24.79 5.05
N ILE A 184 1.35 23.66 4.52
CA ILE A 184 0.57 22.69 3.75
C ILE A 184 0.25 21.49 4.65
N THR A 185 -1.02 21.11 4.73
CA THR A 185 -1.48 19.94 5.47
C THR A 185 -1.59 18.72 4.55
N LEU A 186 -1.14 17.56 5.00
CA LEU A 186 -1.44 16.28 4.34
C LEU A 186 -2.66 15.65 5.03
N ALA A 187 -3.79 15.65 4.33
CA ALA A 187 -5.06 15.09 4.76
C ALA A 187 -5.37 13.79 4.00
N GLU A 188 -6.15 12.93 4.61
CA GLU A 188 -6.49 11.64 4.04
C GLU A 188 -7.97 11.34 4.17
N TRP A 189 -8.56 10.79 3.10
CA TRP A 189 -9.90 10.20 3.14
C TRP A 189 -9.81 8.72 3.48
N ARG A 190 -10.54 8.28 4.49
CA ARG A 190 -10.76 6.88 4.79
C ARG A 190 -12.23 6.55 4.61
N ARG A 191 -12.53 5.49 3.89
CA ARG A 191 -13.90 5.04 3.66
C ARG A 191 -14.56 4.62 4.97
N ASP A 192 -15.84 4.89 5.10
CA ASP A 192 -16.62 4.55 6.29
C ASP A 192 -16.62 3.02 6.54
N TRP A 193 -16.69 2.23 5.47
CA TRP A 193 -16.66 0.78 5.61
C TRP A 193 -15.31 0.26 6.12
N ASP A 194 -14.19 0.87 5.80
CA ASP A 194 -12.88 0.54 6.36
C ASP A 194 -12.89 0.75 7.88
N SER A 195 -13.44 1.89 8.32
CA SER A 195 -13.58 2.22 9.73
C SER A 195 -14.54 1.28 10.46
N ALA A 196 -15.63 0.90 9.81
CA ALA A 196 -16.65 0.01 10.38
C ALA A 196 -16.16 -1.45 10.49
N ILE A 197 -15.38 -1.94 9.53
CA ILE A 197 -14.95 -3.33 9.47
C ILE A 197 -13.69 -3.60 10.30
N TRP A 198 -12.78 -2.63 10.38
CA TRP A 198 -11.49 -2.81 11.06
C TRP A 198 -11.57 -3.40 12.47
N PRO A 199 -12.50 -3.01 13.35
CA PRO A 199 -12.59 -3.59 14.69
C PRO A 199 -12.82 -5.12 14.70
N TYR A 200 -13.39 -5.65 13.61
CA TYR A 200 -13.68 -7.08 13.45
C TYR A 200 -12.56 -7.84 12.74
N ALA A 201 -11.58 -7.15 12.19
CA ALA A 201 -10.44 -7.75 11.48
C ALA A 201 -9.38 -8.33 12.46
N THR A 202 -9.84 -9.06 13.49
CA THR A 202 -8.99 -9.62 14.55
C THR A 202 -8.39 -10.98 14.20
N ALA A 203 -8.91 -11.64 13.17
CA ALA A 203 -8.45 -12.93 12.68
C ALA A 203 -8.77 -13.08 11.18
N GLY A 204 -8.93 -14.31 10.67
CA GLY A 204 -9.26 -14.54 9.27
C GLY A 204 -10.66 -14.05 8.87
N PHE A 205 -10.98 -14.18 7.58
CA PHE A 205 -12.20 -13.69 6.91
C PHE A 205 -13.51 -13.91 7.70
N PHE A 206 -13.68 -15.08 8.33
CA PHE A 206 -14.92 -15.43 9.06
C PHE A 206 -15.16 -14.60 10.33
N LYS A 207 -14.21 -13.76 10.74
CA LYS A 207 -14.39 -12.85 11.87
C LYS A 207 -14.92 -11.48 11.46
N VAL A 208 -14.92 -11.21 10.16
CA VAL A 208 -15.37 -9.94 9.58
C VAL A 208 -16.85 -9.98 9.15
N LYS A 209 -17.56 -11.02 9.46
CA LYS A 209 -18.99 -11.20 9.14
C LYS A 209 -19.87 -10.15 9.78
#